data_a77ef713f1747758ddc703d5a18b46cf
#
_entry.id   a77ef713f1747758ddc703d5a18b46cf
#
_cell.length_a   1.000
_cell.length_b   1.000
_cell.length_c   1.000
_cell.angle_alpha   90.00
_cell.angle_beta   90.00
_cell.angle_gamma   90.00
#
_symmetry.space_group_name_H-M   'P 1'
#
loop_
_entity.id
_entity.type
_entity.pdbx_description
1 polymer ?
#
loop_
_entity_poly.entity_id
_entity_poly.type
_entity_poly.pdbx_seq_one_letter_code
_entity_poly.pdbx_strand_id
1 'polypeptide(L)'
;MPQNDIPVIKLSGKALENKAALKALFSAVRGKKVIFVHGGGVEVDALLKKLDLKTEKIDGIRVSPPEQMPYITAALAGLCNRYLQADAKACGLNPLGLIATDGNSVTLSAFGKKFGNVATALPENGEFLSLLLENKITPFIASVGIDEKGDMYNINADDVALAIARIFNAPLFFISVVKGVKDANGNIIENLSEEMAFELINQKVITDGMIVKVKTALDAAKLTHRPVFIASLTDPELISNLFSLRRIGTSFSAR
;
A
#
# COMPACT_ATOMS: atom_id res chain seq x y z
N MET A 1 -20.75 4.68 9.25
CA MET A 1 -20.28 3.59 8.37
C MET A 1 -21.27 2.46 8.40
N PRO A 2 -21.55 1.78 7.28
CA PRO A 2 -22.02 0.42 7.39
C PRO A 2 -21.05 -0.34 8.29
N GLN A 3 -21.52 -1.15 9.20
CA GLN A 3 -20.75 -1.83 10.27
C GLN A 3 -19.62 -2.76 9.79
N ASN A 4 -19.33 -2.82 8.47
CA ASN A 4 -18.47 -3.79 7.80
C ASN A 4 -17.33 -3.18 6.94
N ASP A 5 -17.09 -1.87 7.00
CA ASP A 5 -15.98 -1.31 6.22
C ASP A 5 -14.63 -1.73 6.82
N ILE A 6 -13.88 -2.52 6.09
CA ILE A 6 -12.53 -2.98 6.43
C ILE A 6 -11.54 -2.10 5.68
N PRO A 7 -10.93 -1.08 6.31
CA PRO A 7 -9.98 -0.23 5.59
C PRO A 7 -8.74 -1.02 5.17
N VAL A 8 -8.29 -0.79 3.93
CA VAL A 8 -6.99 -1.24 3.44
C VAL A 8 -6.00 -0.09 3.56
N ILE A 9 -4.93 -0.30 4.29
CA ILE A 9 -3.91 0.71 4.58
C ILE A 9 -2.59 0.30 3.93
N LYS A 10 -2.20 1.02 2.89
CA LYS A 10 -0.91 0.85 2.26
C LYS A 10 0.12 1.76 2.90
N LEU A 11 1.16 1.17 3.45
CA LEU A 11 2.30 1.87 4.06
C LEU A 11 3.44 2.02 3.06
N SER A 12 3.88 3.26 2.81
CA SER A 12 5.07 3.49 1.96
C SER A 12 6.36 3.21 2.72
N GLY A 13 7.46 2.87 2.00
CA GLY A 13 8.76 2.60 2.63
C GLY A 13 9.20 3.71 3.59
N LYS A 14 9.11 4.97 3.18
CA LYS A 14 9.44 6.11 4.05
C LYS A 14 8.54 6.25 5.28
N ALA A 15 7.28 5.81 5.22
CA ALA A 15 6.40 5.80 6.38
C ALA A 15 6.85 4.75 7.42
N LEU A 16 7.50 3.67 6.99
CA LEU A 16 8.01 2.60 7.86
C LEU A 16 9.15 3.07 8.78
N GLU A 17 9.84 4.15 8.43
CA GLU A 17 10.92 4.72 9.23
C GLU A 17 10.41 5.44 10.48
N ASN A 18 9.17 5.94 10.48
CA ASN A 18 8.58 6.66 11.61
C ASN A 18 7.91 5.71 12.61
N LYS A 19 8.73 5.09 13.45
CA LYS A 19 8.29 4.09 14.44
C LYS A 19 7.26 4.62 15.43
N ALA A 20 7.36 5.89 15.86
CA ALA A 20 6.42 6.49 16.80
C ALA A 20 5.03 6.63 16.17
N ALA A 21 4.96 7.14 14.93
CA ALA A 21 3.70 7.29 14.22
C ALA A 21 3.08 5.94 13.84
N LEU A 22 3.89 4.94 13.47
CA LEU A 22 3.41 3.56 13.25
C LEU A 22 2.78 2.98 14.51
N LYS A 23 3.42 3.13 15.67
CA LYS A 23 2.87 2.65 16.95
C LYS A 23 1.56 3.35 17.30
N ALA A 24 1.43 4.64 17.03
CA ALA A 24 0.17 5.37 17.21
C ALA A 24 -0.93 4.80 16.32
N LEU A 25 -0.66 4.55 15.02
CA LEU A 25 -1.60 3.92 14.10
C LEU A 25 -2.00 2.52 14.59
N PHE A 26 -1.03 1.67 14.92
CA PHE A 26 -1.30 0.30 15.38
C PHE A 26 -2.14 0.28 16.67
N SER A 27 -1.86 1.17 17.60
CA SER A 27 -2.65 1.32 18.82
C SER A 27 -4.10 1.75 18.54
N ALA A 28 -4.29 2.66 17.57
CA ALA A 28 -5.61 3.17 17.20
C ALA A 28 -6.50 2.11 16.51
N VAL A 29 -5.89 1.17 15.80
CA VAL A 29 -6.63 0.11 15.09
C VAL A 29 -6.81 -1.17 15.94
N ARG A 30 -6.34 -1.16 17.19
CA ARG A 30 -6.48 -2.33 18.08
C ARG A 30 -7.95 -2.70 18.25
N GLY A 31 -8.26 -3.99 18.03
CA GLY A 31 -9.62 -4.51 18.09
C GLY A 31 -10.52 -4.15 16.91
N LYS A 32 -9.96 -3.53 15.87
CA LYS A 32 -10.65 -3.22 14.61
C LYS A 32 -10.21 -4.16 13.51
N LYS A 33 -11.09 -4.41 12.53
CA LYS A 33 -10.75 -5.13 11.30
C LYS A 33 -10.04 -4.15 10.36
N VAL A 34 -8.81 -4.46 9.97
CA VAL A 34 -7.98 -3.66 9.06
C VAL A 34 -6.99 -4.57 8.35
N ILE A 35 -6.66 -4.25 7.10
CA ILE A 35 -5.63 -4.95 6.33
C ILE A 35 -4.50 -3.96 6.03
N PHE A 36 -3.27 -4.35 6.35
CA PHE A 36 -2.08 -3.59 6.00
C PHE A 36 -1.41 -4.19 4.77
N VAL A 37 -1.03 -3.32 3.84
CA VAL A 37 -0.18 -3.67 2.70
C VAL A 37 1.08 -2.81 2.76
N HIS A 38 2.23 -3.37 2.48
CA HIS A 38 3.48 -2.62 2.50
C HIS A 38 4.42 -3.01 1.36
N GLY A 39 5.24 -2.06 0.97
CA GLY A 39 6.44 -2.27 0.20
C GLY A 39 7.67 -2.33 1.12
N GLY A 40 8.82 -1.94 0.60
CA GLY A 40 10.09 -1.92 1.33
C GLY A 40 11.25 -1.67 0.36
N GLY A 41 11.04 -0.73 -0.58
CA GLY A 41 12.03 -0.46 -1.61
C GLY A 41 13.38 -0.01 -1.07
N VAL A 42 13.40 0.69 0.07
CA VAL A 42 14.64 1.12 0.76
C VAL A 42 15.41 -0.09 1.28
N GLU A 43 14.72 -1.02 1.94
CA GLU A 43 15.30 -2.23 2.49
C GLU A 43 15.78 -3.19 1.39
N VAL A 44 15.02 -3.28 0.29
CA VAL A 44 15.45 -4.05 -0.90
C VAL A 44 16.72 -3.45 -1.48
N ASP A 45 16.77 -2.11 -1.71
CA ASP A 45 17.96 -1.44 -2.23
C ASP A 45 19.16 -1.62 -1.31
N ALA A 46 18.95 -1.53 0.01
CA ALA A 46 20.01 -1.72 1.00
C ALA A 46 20.54 -3.17 1.03
N LEU A 47 19.67 -4.17 0.91
CA LEU A 47 20.07 -5.58 0.88
C LEU A 47 20.81 -5.92 -0.41
N LEU A 48 20.28 -5.54 -1.57
CA LEU A 48 20.94 -5.77 -2.86
C LEU A 48 22.32 -5.10 -2.92
N LYS A 49 22.43 -3.88 -2.41
CA LYS A 49 23.73 -3.18 -2.30
C LYS A 49 24.74 -3.93 -1.43
N LYS A 50 24.31 -4.50 -0.30
CA LYS A 50 25.20 -5.31 0.56
C LYS A 50 25.70 -6.60 -0.10
N LEU A 51 24.96 -7.06 -1.11
CA LEU A 51 25.29 -8.26 -1.89
C LEU A 51 25.98 -7.93 -3.22
N ASP A 52 26.38 -6.66 -3.43
CA ASP A 52 26.98 -6.16 -4.67
C ASP A 52 26.10 -6.41 -5.91
N LEU A 53 24.78 -6.50 -5.74
CA LEU A 53 23.81 -6.65 -6.81
C LEU A 53 23.32 -5.29 -7.30
N LYS A 54 23.33 -5.08 -8.60
CA LYS A 54 22.88 -3.83 -9.21
C LYS A 54 21.36 -3.70 -9.12
N THR A 55 20.90 -2.51 -8.76
CA THR A 55 19.47 -2.14 -8.82
C THR A 55 19.23 -1.29 -10.06
N GLU A 56 18.25 -1.68 -10.86
CA GLU A 56 17.76 -0.92 -12.00
C GLU A 56 16.28 -0.59 -11.82
N LYS A 57 15.86 0.59 -12.29
CA LYS A 57 14.46 1.01 -12.32
C LYS A 57 14.14 1.62 -13.68
N ILE A 58 13.05 1.19 -14.28
CA ILE A 58 12.50 1.74 -15.52
C ILE A 58 11.16 2.38 -15.18
N ASP A 59 10.99 3.66 -15.43
CA ASP A 59 9.78 4.42 -15.11
C ASP A 59 9.33 4.27 -13.63
N GLY A 60 10.30 4.18 -12.72
CA GLY A 60 10.06 3.99 -11.28
C GLY A 60 9.80 2.54 -10.85
N ILE A 61 9.61 1.61 -11.79
CA ILE A 61 9.40 0.19 -11.53
C ILE A 61 10.76 -0.51 -11.42
N ARG A 62 10.98 -1.26 -10.36
CA ARG A 62 12.21 -2.04 -10.16
C ARG A 62 12.26 -3.19 -11.17
N VAL A 63 13.33 -3.24 -11.97
CA VAL A 63 13.67 -4.45 -12.73
C VAL A 63 14.07 -5.53 -11.71
N SER A 64 13.45 -6.69 -11.80
CA SER A 64 13.60 -7.77 -10.82
C SER A 64 13.97 -9.08 -11.53
N PRO A 65 15.26 -9.27 -11.87
CA PRO A 65 15.70 -10.51 -12.51
C PRO A 65 15.44 -11.72 -11.61
N PRO A 66 15.17 -12.90 -12.18
CA PRO A 66 14.86 -14.13 -11.41
C PRO A 66 15.87 -14.42 -10.30
N GLU A 67 17.16 -14.21 -10.56
CA GLU A 67 18.25 -14.44 -9.62
C GLU A 67 18.26 -13.46 -8.43
N GLN A 68 17.61 -12.32 -8.53
CA GLN A 68 17.45 -11.35 -7.44
C GLN A 68 16.18 -11.58 -6.62
N MET A 69 15.21 -12.32 -7.13
CA MET A 69 13.92 -12.54 -6.45
C MET A 69 14.04 -13.15 -5.05
N PRO A 70 14.94 -14.10 -4.77
CA PRO A 70 15.13 -14.60 -3.40
C PRO A 70 15.49 -13.50 -2.41
N TYR A 71 16.34 -12.56 -2.81
CA TYR A 71 16.77 -11.43 -1.95
C TYR A 71 15.68 -10.36 -1.81
N ILE A 72 14.96 -10.06 -2.90
CA ILE A 72 13.82 -9.13 -2.89
C ILE A 72 12.74 -9.68 -1.95
N THR A 73 12.42 -10.97 -2.07
CA THR A 73 11.43 -11.63 -1.21
C THR A 73 11.90 -11.66 0.26
N ALA A 74 13.17 -11.95 0.53
CA ALA A 74 13.73 -11.91 1.87
C ALA A 74 13.64 -10.51 2.49
N ALA A 75 13.90 -9.45 1.72
CA ALA A 75 13.77 -8.08 2.19
C ALA A 75 12.31 -7.72 2.50
N LEU A 76 11.38 -8.01 1.59
CA LEU A 76 9.98 -7.61 1.72
C LEU A 76 9.20 -8.50 2.70
N ALA A 77 9.14 -9.80 2.46
CA ALA A 77 8.36 -10.75 3.27
C ALA A 77 9.10 -11.18 4.55
N GLY A 78 10.44 -11.14 4.52
CA GLY A 78 11.29 -11.40 5.68
C GLY A 78 11.47 -10.16 6.56
N LEU A 79 12.37 -9.25 6.18
CA LEU A 79 12.78 -8.14 7.04
C LEU A 79 11.65 -7.13 7.31
N CYS A 80 11.12 -6.48 6.25
CA CYS A 80 10.11 -5.43 6.40
C CYS A 80 8.87 -5.95 7.11
N ASN A 81 8.36 -7.07 6.63
CA ASN A 81 7.13 -7.66 7.15
C ASN A 81 7.26 -8.06 8.62
N ARG A 82 8.39 -8.71 9.01
CA ARG A 82 8.61 -9.13 10.40
C ARG A 82 8.82 -7.95 11.35
N TYR A 83 9.51 -6.90 10.92
CA TYR A 83 9.64 -5.69 11.74
C TYR A 83 8.28 -5.02 11.98
N LEU A 84 7.43 -4.92 10.95
CA LEU A 84 6.08 -4.39 11.10
C LEU A 84 5.23 -5.22 12.05
N GLN A 85 5.28 -6.55 11.94
CA GLN A 85 4.59 -7.44 12.86
C GLN A 85 5.09 -7.29 14.30
N ALA A 86 6.40 -7.16 14.52
CA ALA A 86 6.97 -6.96 15.86
C ALA A 86 6.45 -5.65 16.48
N ASP A 87 6.47 -4.54 15.72
CA ASP A 87 5.93 -3.25 16.18
C ASP A 87 4.41 -3.34 16.45
N ALA A 88 3.64 -4.00 15.58
CA ALA A 88 2.21 -4.18 15.73
C ALA A 88 1.86 -5.06 16.95
N LYS A 89 2.60 -6.13 17.17
CA LYS A 89 2.43 -7.01 18.34
C LYS A 89 2.71 -6.26 19.64
N ALA A 90 3.74 -5.43 19.67
CA ALA A 90 4.06 -4.57 20.82
C ALA A 90 2.94 -3.55 21.11
N CYS A 91 2.08 -3.22 20.13
CA CYS A 91 0.89 -2.37 20.29
C CYS A 91 -0.39 -3.17 20.59
N GLY A 92 -0.30 -4.48 20.80
CA GLY A 92 -1.44 -5.34 21.19
C GLY A 92 -2.30 -5.82 20.02
N LEU A 93 -1.80 -5.76 18.79
CA LEU A 93 -2.42 -6.46 17.66
C LEU A 93 -2.03 -7.95 17.66
N ASN A 94 -2.76 -8.76 16.91
CA ASN A 94 -2.42 -10.13 16.57
C ASN A 94 -2.01 -10.19 15.08
N PRO A 95 -0.78 -9.78 14.71
CA PRO A 95 -0.38 -9.63 13.32
C PRO A 95 0.00 -10.97 12.69
N LEU A 96 -0.39 -11.17 11.43
CA LEU A 96 0.07 -12.26 10.58
C LEU A 96 0.67 -11.68 9.29
N GLY A 97 1.92 -12.03 9.03
CA GLY A 97 2.61 -11.63 7.80
C GLY A 97 2.35 -12.61 6.67
N LEU A 98 2.00 -12.04 5.53
CA LEU A 98 1.61 -12.72 4.30
C LEU A 98 2.36 -12.13 3.11
N ILE A 99 2.42 -12.88 2.01
CA ILE A 99 2.66 -12.34 0.68
C ILE A 99 1.31 -12.17 -0.05
N ALA A 100 1.31 -11.44 -1.17
CA ALA A 100 0.07 -11.06 -1.85
C ALA A 100 -0.78 -12.25 -2.32
N THR A 101 -0.15 -13.34 -2.72
CA THR A 101 -0.81 -14.55 -3.25
C THR A 101 -1.26 -15.56 -2.18
N ASP A 102 -0.92 -15.33 -0.90
CA ASP A 102 -1.31 -16.26 0.16
C ASP A 102 -2.84 -16.35 0.25
N GLY A 103 -3.33 -17.58 0.41
CA GLY A 103 -4.75 -17.89 0.45
C GLY A 103 -5.48 -17.59 -0.86
N ASN A 104 -4.77 -17.55 -1.99
CA ASN A 104 -5.29 -17.19 -3.31
C ASN A 104 -6.02 -15.83 -3.31
N SER A 105 -5.52 -14.87 -2.50
CA SER A 105 -6.15 -13.54 -2.39
C SER A 105 -6.02 -12.75 -3.68
N VAL A 106 -4.88 -12.86 -4.37
CA VAL A 106 -4.68 -12.25 -5.68
C VAL A 106 -4.04 -13.25 -6.64
N THR A 107 -4.30 -13.05 -7.94
CA THR A 107 -3.56 -13.69 -9.03
C THR A 107 -2.58 -12.70 -9.65
N LEU A 108 -1.61 -13.20 -10.40
CA LEU A 108 -0.53 -12.40 -10.97
C LEU A 108 -0.64 -12.31 -12.48
N SER A 109 -0.47 -11.08 -13.01
CA SER A 109 -0.29 -10.82 -14.44
C SER A 109 1.11 -10.28 -14.66
N ALA A 110 1.95 -10.99 -15.42
CA ALA A 110 3.33 -10.57 -15.70
C ALA A 110 3.37 -9.20 -16.38
N PHE A 111 4.24 -8.32 -15.90
CA PHE A 111 4.31 -6.92 -16.36
C PHE A 111 5.01 -6.78 -17.71
N GLY A 112 5.92 -7.69 -18.04
CA GLY A 112 6.63 -7.75 -19.32
C GLY A 112 8.09 -8.13 -19.16
N LYS A 113 8.64 -8.82 -20.17
CA LYS A 113 9.97 -9.45 -20.11
C LYS A 113 11.11 -8.49 -19.74
N LYS A 114 11.05 -7.22 -20.16
CA LYS A 114 12.09 -6.22 -19.87
C LYS A 114 12.23 -5.90 -18.38
N PHE A 115 11.23 -6.22 -17.55
CA PHE A 115 11.25 -5.97 -16.12
C PHE A 115 11.66 -7.20 -15.29
N GLY A 116 11.87 -8.37 -15.94
CA GLY A 116 12.10 -9.62 -15.26
C GLY A 116 10.84 -10.13 -14.55
N ASN A 117 10.98 -10.67 -13.34
CA ASN A 117 9.87 -11.18 -12.54
C ASN A 117 9.15 -10.03 -11.81
N VAL A 118 8.47 -9.20 -12.57
CA VAL A 118 7.55 -8.15 -12.08
C VAL A 118 6.15 -8.48 -12.55
N ALA A 119 5.17 -8.35 -11.66
CA ALA A 119 3.77 -8.61 -11.97
C ALA A 119 2.86 -7.51 -11.40
N THR A 120 1.65 -7.42 -11.96
CA THR A 120 0.51 -6.68 -11.41
C THR A 120 -0.37 -7.66 -10.65
N ALA A 121 -0.92 -7.23 -9.50
CA ALA A 121 -1.86 -8.01 -8.71
C ALA A 121 -3.29 -7.82 -9.27
N LEU A 122 -3.97 -8.92 -9.51
CA LEU A 122 -5.38 -8.95 -9.88
C LEU A 122 -6.21 -9.51 -8.71
N PRO A 123 -7.37 -8.90 -8.37
CA PRO A 123 -8.20 -9.37 -7.27
C PRO A 123 -8.78 -10.75 -7.58
N GLU A 124 -8.74 -11.65 -6.59
CA GLU A 124 -9.26 -13.02 -6.75
C GLU A 124 -10.21 -13.38 -5.62
N ASN A 125 -9.73 -13.81 -4.45
CA ASN A 125 -10.54 -14.38 -3.39
C ASN A 125 -10.26 -13.75 -2.01
N GLY A 126 -11.31 -13.35 -1.31
CA GLY A 126 -11.22 -12.74 0.03
C GLY A 126 -11.46 -13.68 1.20
N GLU A 127 -11.77 -14.96 0.99
CA GLU A 127 -12.22 -15.89 2.03
C GLU A 127 -11.15 -16.08 3.11
N PHE A 128 -9.90 -16.32 2.71
CA PHE A 128 -8.80 -16.50 3.65
C PHE A 128 -8.56 -15.25 4.51
N LEU A 129 -8.50 -14.09 3.89
CA LEU A 129 -8.34 -12.82 4.62
C LEU A 129 -9.55 -12.54 5.53
N SER A 130 -10.76 -12.85 5.10
CA SER A 130 -11.98 -12.73 5.91
C SER A 130 -11.90 -13.63 7.14
N LEU A 131 -11.48 -14.88 6.97
CA LEU A 131 -11.28 -15.83 8.07
C LEU A 131 -10.28 -15.29 9.11
N LEU A 132 -9.17 -14.70 8.66
CA LEU A 132 -8.19 -14.09 9.57
C LEU A 132 -8.81 -12.94 10.37
N LEU A 133 -9.51 -12.03 9.70
CA LEU A 133 -10.15 -10.87 10.33
C LEU A 133 -11.25 -11.27 11.32
N GLU A 134 -12.01 -12.33 11.04
CA GLU A 134 -13.02 -12.89 11.94
C GLU A 134 -12.39 -13.47 13.21
N ASN A 135 -11.20 -14.05 13.09
CA ASN A 135 -10.41 -14.55 14.20
C ASN A 135 -9.54 -13.47 14.88
N LYS A 136 -9.79 -12.19 14.62
CA LYS A 136 -9.05 -11.04 15.19
C LYS A 136 -7.56 -11.07 14.87
N ILE A 137 -7.19 -11.65 13.73
CA ILE A 137 -5.84 -11.64 13.18
C ILE A 137 -5.76 -10.47 12.21
N THR A 138 -4.72 -9.66 12.32
CA THR A 138 -4.48 -8.50 11.46
C THR A 138 -3.51 -8.88 10.35
N PRO A 139 -3.94 -8.95 9.05
CA PRO A 139 -3.05 -9.27 7.94
C PRO A 139 -2.06 -8.14 7.66
N PHE A 140 -0.79 -8.49 7.45
CA PHE A 140 0.29 -7.64 6.95
C PHE A 140 0.84 -8.23 5.66
N ILE A 141 0.46 -7.65 4.52
CA ILE A 141 0.71 -8.21 3.19
C ILE A 141 1.91 -7.51 2.56
N ALA A 142 2.97 -8.28 2.29
CA ALA A 142 4.14 -7.83 1.55
C ALA A 142 3.88 -7.86 0.03
N SER A 143 4.47 -6.91 -0.70
CA SER A 143 4.29 -6.76 -2.15
C SER A 143 5.15 -7.72 -2.98
N VAL A 144 5.07 -8.98 -2.68
CA VAL A 144 5.62 -10.11 -3.47
C VAL A 144 4.56 -11.18 -3.60
N GLY A 145 4.68 -12.02 -4.62
CA GLY A 145 3.76 -13.15 -4.83
C GLY A 145 4.46 -14.30 -5.54
N ILE A 146 3.76 -15.42 -5.61
CA ILE A 146 4.19 -16.65 -6.29
C ILE A 146 3.10 -17.00 -7.31
N ASP A 147 3.49 -17.26 -8.55
CA ASP A 147 2.55 -17.68 -9.59
C ASP A 147 2.25 -19.20 -9.53
N GLU A 148 1.36 -19.66 -10.39
CA GLU A 148 0.98 -21.09 -10.48
C GLU A 148 2.13 -22.04 -10.86
N LYS A 149 3.24 -21.49 -11.40
CA LYS A 149 4.43 -22.27 -11.77
C LYS A 149 5.44 -22.35 -10.62
N GLY A 150 5.20 -21.61 -9.53
CA GLY A 150 6.11 -21.49 -8.40
C GLY A 150 7.15 -20.38 -8.55
N ASP A 151 7.04 -19.52 -9.57
CA ASP A 151 7.96 -18.41 -9.77
C ASP A 151 7.58 -17.22 -8.87
N MET A 152 8.59 -16.64 -8.20
CA MET A 152 8.41 -15.44 -7.36
C MET A 152 8.40 -14.17 -8.20
N TYR A 153 7.51 -13.24 -7.83
CA TYR A 153 7.36 -11.94 -8.49
C TYR A 153 7.40 -10.79 -7.50
N ASN A 154 8.10 -9.73 -7.88
CA ASN A 154 7.98 -8.41 -7.24
C ASN A 154 6.73 -7.71 -7.77
N ILE A 155 5.93 -7.12 -6.88
CA ILE A 155 4.68 -6.44 -7.22
C ILE A 155 4.75 -5.01 -6.69
N ASN A 156 4.14 -4.06 -7.39
CA ASN A 156 3.95 -2.74 -6.81
C ASN A 156 2.97 -2.83 -5.62
N ALA A 157 3.37 -2.32 -4.46
CA ALA A 157 2.55 -2.36 -3.26
C ALA A 157 1.22 -1.59 -3.40
N ASP A 158 1.15 -0.60 -4.30
CA ASP A 158 -0.09 0.12 -4.61
C ASP A 158 -1.06 -0.79 -5.38
N ASP A 159 -0.55 -1.63 -6.30
CA ASP A 159 -1.37 -2.60 -7.03
C ASP A 159 -1.91 -3.69 -6.09
N VAL A 160 -1.08 -4.20 -5.18
CA VAL A 160 -1.55 -5.16 -4.16
C VAL A 160 -2.66 -4.54 -3.30
N ALA A 161 -2.46 -3.32 -2.82
CA ALA A 161 -3.44 -2.64 -1.99
C ALA A 161 -4.75 -2.38 -2.74
N LEU A 162 -4.67 -2.01 -4.01
CA LEU A 162 -5.83 -1.84 -4.88
C LEU A 162 -6.58 -3.16 -5.10
N ALA A 163 -5.86 -4.25 -5.39
CA ALA A 163 -6.48 -5.56 -5.58
C ALA A 163 -7.23 -6.01 -4.31
N ILE A 164 -6.61 -5.88 -3.13
CA ILE A 164 -7.24 -6.20 -1.84
C ILE A 164 -8.43 -5.28 -1.56
N ALA A 165 -8.32 -3.97 -1.83
CA ALA A 165 -9.43 -3.03 -1.65
C ALA A 165 -10.63 -3.39 -2.54
N ARG A 166 -10.40 -3.87 -3.76
CA ARG A 166 -11.47 -4.34 -4.66
C ARG A 166 -12.15 -5.60 -4.13
N ILE A 167 -11.41 -6.57 -3.61
CA ILE A 167 -11.95 -7.80 -3.00
C ILE A 167 -12.94 -7.47 -1.87
N PHE A 168 -12.59 -6.52 -1.01
CA PHE A 168 -13.39 -6.16 0.15
C PHE A 168 -14.34 -4.99 -0.09
N ASN A 169 -14.39 -4.43 -1.30
CA ASN A 169 -15.10 -3.18 -1.57
C ASN A 169 -14.77 -2.12 -0.50
N ALA A 170 -13.48 -1.93 -0.24
CA ALA A 170 -12.94 -1.24 0.92
C ALA A 170 -12.48 0.18 0.61
N PRO A 171 -12.54 1.11 1.59
CA PRO A 171 -11.77 2.35 1.50
C PRO A 171 -10.27 2.07 1.53
N LEU A 172 -9.50 2.79 0.69
CA LEU A 172 -8.07 2.59 0.52
C LEU A 172 -7.29 3.82 0.99
N PHE A 173 -6.26 3.60 1.80
CA PHE A 173 -5.40 4.65 2.33
C PHE A 173 -3.96 4.45 1.84
N PHE A 174 -3.48 5.39 1.03
CA PHE A 174 -2.06 5.50 0.66
C PHE A 174 -1.33 6.36 1.70
N ILE A 175 -0.73 5.72 2.67
CA ILE A 175 -0.02 6.38 3.76
C ILE A 175 1.44 6.60 3.40
N SER A 176 1.86 7.87 3.44
CA SER A 176 3.22 8.29 3.12
C SER A 176 3.74 9.37 4.08
N VAL A 177 4.79 10.10 3.69
CA VAL A 177 5.31 11.24 4.47
C VAL A 177 4.60 12.55 4.17
N VAL A 178 3.78 12.60 3.11
CA VAL A 178 3.04 13.81 2.73
C VAL A 178 1.65 13.77 3.32
N LYS A 179 1.20 14.90 3.86
CA LYS A 179 -0.13 15.02 4.50
C LYS A 179 -1.29 14.94 3.51
N GLY A 180 -1.05 15.21 2.23
CA GLY A 180 -2.05 15.23 1.16
C GLY A 180 -1.53 15.99 -0.05
N VAL A 181 -2.39 16.25 -1.01
CA VAL A 181 -2.13 17.08 -2.19
C VAL A 181 -2.34 18.54 -1.81
N LYS A 182 -1.43 19.41 -2.22
CA LYS A 182 -1.49 20.85 -1.92
C LYS A 182 -2.00 21.64 -3.12
N ASP A 183 -2.73 22.70 -2.83
CA ASP A 183 -3.07 23.77 -3.80
C ASP A 183 -1.88 24.71 -4.04
N ALA A 184 -2.07 25.71 -4.89
CA ALA A 184 -1.05 26.73 -5.21
C ALA A 184 -0.63 27.58 -3.99
N ASN A 185 -1.46 27.65 -2.94
CA ASN A 185 -1.20 28.39 -1.71
C ASN A 185 -0.54 27.52 -0.63
N GLY A 186 -0.33 26.22 -0.91
CA GLY A 186 0.27 25.27 0.03
C GLY A 186 -0.72 24.61 0.99
N ASN A 187 -2.02 24.87 0.88
CA ASN A 187 -3.05 24.24 1.69
C ASN A 187 -3.37 22.84 1.18
N ILE A 188 -3.77 21.94 2.08
CA ILE A 188 -4.20 20.59 1.70
C ILE A 188 -5.58 20.66 1.04
N ILE A 189 -5.72 20.05 -0.12
CA ILE A 189 -7.00 19.88 -0.82
C ILE A 189 -7.72 18.68 -0.19
N GLU A 190 -8.83 18.92 0.49
CA GLU A 190 -9.58 17.84 1.17
C GLU A 190 -10.19 16.84 0.19
N ASN A 191 -10.76 17.32 -0.92
CA ASN A 191 -11.39 16.50 -1.93
C ASN A 191 -10.87 16.89 -3.31
N LEU A 192 -10.24 15.96 -4.01
CA LEU A 192 -9.65 16.19 -5.32
C LEU A 192 -10.37 15.37 -6.40
N SER A 193 -11.10 16.07 -7.28
CA SER A 193 -11.72 15.46 -8.45
C SER A 193 -10.69 15.25 -9.57
N GLU A 194 -11.05 14.46 -10.56
CA GLU A 194 -10.19 14.23 -11.73
C GLU A 194 -9.94 15.51 -12.52
N GLU A 195 -10.99 16.32 -12.71
CA GLU A 195 -10.91 17.61 -13.43
C GLU A 195 -9.95 18.56 -12.69
N MET A 196 -10.13 18.72 -11.38
CA MET A 196 -9.23 19.55 -10.57
C MET A 196 -7.79 19.04 -10.60
N ALA A 197 -7.60 17.73 -10.52
CA ALA A 197 -6.27 17.13 -10.59
C ALA A 197 -5.59 17.44 -11.93
N PHE A 198 -6.34 17.32 -13.03
CA PHE A 198 -5.84 17.63 -14.37
C PHE A 198 -5.44 19.11 -14.51
N GLU A 199 -6.28 20.02 -14.00
CA GLU A 199 -5.97 21.46 -14.00
C GLU A 199 -4.71 21.78 -13.20
N LEU A 200 -4.57 21.24 -11.99
CA LEU A 200 -3.41 21.48 -11.12
C LEU A 200 -2.12 20.86 -11.68
N ILE A 201 -2.20 19.76 -12.41
CA ILE A 201 -1.06 19.19 -13.13
C ILE A 201 -0.65 20.11 -14.28
N ASN A 202 -1.60 20.59 -15.08
CA ASN A 202 -1.33 21.52 -16.19
C ASN A 202 -0.74 22.84 -15.71
N GLN A 203 -1.20 23.35 -14.58
CA GLN A 203 -0.69 24.55 -13.90
C GLN A 203 0.66 24.30 -13.19
N LYS A 204 1.21 23.08 -13.22
CA LYS A 204 2.45 22.69 -12.54
C LYS A 204 2.41 22.89 -11.01
N VAL A 205 1.23 22.89 -10.41
CA VAL A 205 1.04 22.87 -8.95
C VAL A 205 1.29 21.44 -8.42
N ILE A 206 0.77 20.44 -9.12
CA ILE A 206 1.07 19.03 -8.86
C ILE A 206 2.19 18.61 -9.82
N THR A 207 3.33 18.19 -9.28
CA THR A 207 4.53 17.85 -10.06
C THR A 207 5.12 16.50 -9.66
N ASP A 208 6.04 15.99 -10.48
CA ASP A 208 6.91 14.84 -10.20
C ASP A 208 6.18 13.61 -9.63
N GLY A 209 6.72 13.05 -8.56
CA GLY A 209 6.15 11.86 -7.91
C GLY A 209 4.74 12.05 -7.33
N MET A 210 4.26 13.29 -7.18
CA MET A 210 2.87 13.54 -6.75
C MET A 210 1.89 13.29 -7.89
N ILE A 211 2.27 13.56 -9.15
CA ILE A 211 1.45 13.22 -10.34
C ILE A 211 1.11 11.73 -10.34
N VAL A 212 2.13 10.90 -10.13
CA VAL A 212 1.95 9.44 -10.11
C VAL A 212 0.97 9.03 -9.00
N LYS A 213 1.16 9.55 -7.78
CA LYS A 213 0.28 9.22 -6.64
C LYS A 213 -1.16 9.65 -6.87
N VAL A 214 -1.37 10.86 -7.40
CA VAL A 214 -2.71 11.39 -7.70
C VAL A 214 -3.40 10.52 -8.76
N LYS A 215 -2.71 10.19 -9.85
CA LYS A 215 -3.25 9.30 -10.88
C LYS A 215 -3.61 7.93 -10.31
N THR A 216 -2.70 7.30 -9.55
CA THR A 216 -2.95 6.00 -8.91
C THR A 216 -4.16 6.07 -7.97
N ALA A 217 -4.32 7.15 -7.19
CA ALA A 217 -5.46 7.30 -6.29
C ALA A 217 -6.79 7.52 -7.03
N LEU A 218 -6.78 8.29 -8.11
CA LEU A 218 -7.97 8.49 -8.97
C LEU A 218 -8.38 7.18 -9.65
N ASP A 219 -7.42 6.45 -10.22
CA ASP A 219 -7.70 5.15 -10.86
C ASP A 219 -8.22 4.14 -9.84
N ALA A 220 -7.63 4.12 -8.64
CA ALA A 220 -8.11 3.29 -7.55
C ALA A 220 -9.55 3.64 -7.13
N ALA A 221 -9.88 4.92 -7.01
CA ALA A 221 -11.23 5.37 -6.67
C ALA A 221 -12.25 4.95 -7.75
N LYS A 222 -11.89 5.06 -9.03
CA LYS A 222 -12.73 4.60 -10.15
C LYS A 222 -12.96 3.08 -10.11
N LEU A 223 -11.91 2.31 -9.85
CA LEU A 223 -11.97 0.84 -9.87
C LEU A 223 -12.65 0.24 -8.65
N THR A 224 -12.57 0.91 -7.50
CA THR A 224 -13.19 0.43 -6.26
C THR A 224 -14.57 1.01 -6.03
N HIS A 225 -14.93 2.13 -6.65
CA HIS A 225 -16.09 2.95 -6.32
C HIS A 225 -16.16 3.31 -4.83
N ARG A 226 -15.01 3.37 -4.16
CA ARG A 226 -14.86 3.67 -2.74
C ARG A 226 -13.89 4.84 -2.55
N PRO A 227 -14.00 5.57 -1.43
CA PRO A 227 -13.06 6.65 -1.14
C PRO A 227 -11.62 6.13 -1.05
N VAL A 228 -10.72 6.83 -1.71
CA VAL A 228 -9.27 6.62 -1.63
C VAL A 228 -8.64 7.86 -1.00
N PHE A 229 -7.66 7.68 -0.15
CA PHE A 229 -7.01 8.76 0.60
C PHE A 229 -5.50 8.76 0.40
N ILE A 230 -4.92 9.94 0.24
CA ILE A 230 -3.49 10.18 0.40
C ILE A 230 -3.30 10.94 1.70
N ALA A 231 -2.55 10.37 2.64
CA ALA A 231 -2.35 10.95 3.97
C ALA A 231 -0.97 10.62 4.55
N SER A 232 -0.64 11.26 5.68
CA SER A 232 0.59 11.02 6.42
C SER A 232 0.30 10.37 7.77
N LEU A 233 1.21 9.49 8.22
CA LEU A 233 1.18 8.97 9.60
C LEU A 233 1.33 10.08 10.66
N THR A 234 1.92 11.20 10.30
CA THR A 234 2.11 12.34 11.22
C THR A 234 0.90 13.27 11.28
N ASP A 235 -0.16 12.96 10.52
CA ASP A 235 -1.40 13.72 10.57
C ASP A 235 -2.27 13.20 11.72
N PRO A 236 -2.51 14.02 12.77
CA PRO A 236 -3.35 13.61 13.90
C PRO A 236 -4.79 13.25 13.48
N GLU A 237 -5.29 13.87 12.42
CA GLU A 237 -6.64 13.61 11.90
C GLU A 237 -6.76 12.22 11.26
N LEU A 238 -5.67 11.67 10.70
CA LEU A 238 -5.66 10.30 10.21
C LEU A 238 -6.10 9.33 11.31
N ILE A 239 -5.47 9.41 12.47
CA ILE A 239 -5.72 8.50 13.60
C ILE A 239 -7.15 8.65 14.12
N SER A 240 -7.61 9.90 14.32
CA SER A 240 -8.93 10.20 14.85
C SER A 240 -10.06 9.80 13.90
N ASN A 241 -9.82 9.94 12.61
CA ASN A 241 -10.85 9.91 11.58
C ASN A 241 -10.79 8.68 10.66
N LEU A 242 -9.80 7.80 10.85
CA LEU A 242 -9.57 6.62 9.99
C LEU A 242 -10.85 5.83 9.70
N PHE A 243 -11.68 5.61 10.73
CA PHE A 243 -12.94 4.86 10.58
C PHE A 243 -14.15 5.74 10.26
N SER A 244 -14.07 7.06 10.38
CA SER A 244 -15.13 7.98 9.97
C SER A 244 -15.03 8.40 8.51
N LEU A 245 -13.88 8.21 7.86
CA LEU A 245 -13.56 8.59 6.49
C LEU A 245 -13.75 10.09 6.22
N ARG A 246 -13.46 10.94 7.20
CA ARG A 246 -13.63 12.39 7.09
C ARG A 246 -12.35 13.11 7.48
N ARG A 247 -12.04 14.21 6.77
CA ARG A 247 -10.88 15.09 7.07
C ARG A 247 -9.56 14.32 7.21
N ILE A 248 -9.27 13.45 6.26
CA ILE A 248 -8.02 12.69 6.21
C ILE A 248 -7.29 13.09 4.95
N GLY A 249 -6.24 13.90 5.09
CA GLY A 249 -5.40 14.29 3.97
C GLY A 249 -6.18 14.75 2.74
N THR A 250 -5.94 14.13 1.59
CA THR A 250 -6.71 14.34 0.36
C THR A 250 -7.50 13.10 0.02
N SER A 251 -8.81 13.24 -0.15
CA SER A 251 -9.72 12.19 -0.60
C SER A 251 -9.97 12.27 -2.10
N PHE A 252 -10.13 11.10 -2.70
CA PHE A 252 -10.48 10.89 -4.11
C PHE A 252 -11.75 10.04 -4.14
N SER A 253 -12.75 10.44 -4.91
CA SER A 253 -13.99 9.68 -5.12
C SER A 253 -14.29 9.56 -6.60
N ALA A 254 -14.79 8.39 -7.01
CA ALA A 254 -15.44 8.29 -8.30
C ALA A 254 -16.74 9.09 -8.23
N ARG A 255 -16.89 10.07 -9.09
CA ARG A 255 -18.19 10.70 -9.39
C ARG A 255 -18.77 10.07 -10.61
#